data_6ced308b1a2e547d278df0af512fd8e7
#
_entry.id   6ced308b1a2e547d278df0af512fd8e7
#
_cell.length_a   1.000
_cell.length_b   1.000
_cell.length_c   1.000
_cell.angle_alpha   90.00
_cell.angle_beta   90.00
_cell.angle_gamma   90.00
#
_symmetry.space_group_name_H-M   'P 1'
#
loop_
_entity.id
_entity.type
_entity.pdbx_description
1 polymer ?
#
loop_
_entity_poly.entity_id
_entity_poly.type
_entity_poly.pdbx_seq_one_letter_code
_entity_poly.pdbx_strand_id
1 'polypeptide(L)'
;YQSITPLKLGELWAIPIMLRLALIENLRRVAARVMANGADRDLANGWADTLSETAERDAKSVVLVVADMARSDPPMTTAFVAELARRLQGHSSTLTQPLAWIEQLLSESSLSIERHVQLDAQQQAIDQVSISNSIGSLRLLSTIDWRLFVEHLSHVEHILGEDPAAVYAAMDFASRDHYRHIVEQLARHSAFSEEQVARTAIELAQAAHAQPREQAAHVGY
;
A
#
# COMPACT_ATOMS: atom_id res chain seq x y z
N TYR A 1 -3.37 22.38 4.15
CA TYR A 1 -2.16 22.26 3.32
C TYR A 1 -2.18 23.25 2.14
N GLN A 2 -3.24 23.30 1.36
CA GLN A 2 -3.40 24.20 0.20
C GLN A 2 -3.25 25.69 0.55
N SER A 3 -3.58 26.09 1.77
CA SER A 3 -3.41 27.47 2.24
C SER A 3 -1.93 27.85 2.50
N ILE A 4 -1.03 26.88 2.59
CA ILE A 4 0.40 27.08 2.86
C ILE A 4 1.20 26.91 1.57
N THR A 5 0.92 25.84 0.82
CA THR A 5 1.60 25.54 -0.45
C THR A 5 0.58 24.93 -1.41
N PRO A 6 0.09 25.68 -2.41
CA PRO A 6 -0.87 25.16 -3.38
C PRO A 6 -0.22 24.06 -4.22
N LEU A 7 -0.96 22.96 -4.40
CA LEU A 7 -0.55 21.87 -5.29
C LEU A 7 -0.82 22.28 -6.74
N LYS A 8 0.09 21.90 -7.62
CA LYS A 8 -0.06 22.05 -9.06
C LYS A 8 -1.13 21.10 -9.61
N LEU A 9 -1.65 21.39 -10.78
CA LEU A 9 -2.67 20.54 -11.44
C LEU A 9 -2.20 19.08 -11.57
N GLY A 10 -0.99 18.86 -12.07
CA GLY A 10 -0.41 17.52 -12.21
C GLY A 10 -0.23 16.79 -10.86
N GLU A 11 0.08 17.50 -9.77
CA GLU A 11 0.19 16.93 -8.43
C GLU A 11 -1.17 16.49 -7.89
N LEU A 12 -2.24 17.26 -8.13
CA LEU A 12 -3.61 16.90 -7.77
C LEU A 12 -4.06 15.62 -8.48
N TRP A 13 -3.78 15.49 -9.78
CA TRP A 13 -4.08 14.28 -10.55
C TRP A 13 -3.19 13.09 -10.17
N ALA A 14 -2.01 13.33 -9.63
CA ALA A 14 -1.13 12.26 -9.15
C ALA A 14 -1.64 11.60 -7.85
N ILE A 15 -2.39 12.31 -7.01
CA ILE A 15 -2.87 11.80 -5.70
C ILE A 15 -3.57 10.43 -5.83
N PRO A 16 -4.63 10.26 -6.65
CA PRO A 16 -5.31 8.96 -6.75
C PRO A 16 -4.42 7.85 -7.28
N ILE A 17 -3.47 8.16 -8.15
CA ILE A 17 -2.51 7.20 -8.70
C ILE A 17 -1.54 6.75 -7.61
N MET A 18 -0.96 7.71 -6.89
CA MET A 18 0.00 7.43 -5.82
C MET A 18 -0.62 6.62 -4.68
N LEU A 19 -1.86 6.94 -4.28
CA LEU A 19 -2.58 6.18 -3.26
C LEU A 19 -2.82 4.72 -3.71
N ARG A 20 -3.25 4.51 -4.95
CA ARG A 20 -3.43 3.14 -5.49
C ARG A 20 -2.12 2.38 -5.56
N LEU A 21 -1.05 3.01 -6.04
CA LEU A 21 0.28 2.38 -6.09
C LEU A 21 0.78 2.00 -4.70
N ALA A 22 0.62 2.86 -3.71
CA ALA A 22 1.01 2.57 -2.33
C ALA A 22 0.25 1.37 -1.76
N LEU A 23 -1.06 1.28 -2.01
CA LEU A 23 -1.89 0.16 -1.55
C LEU A 23 -1.54 -1.16 -2.27
N ILE A 24 -1.28 -1.12 -3.57
CA ILE A 24 -0.85 -2.28 -4.35
C ILE A 24 0.52 -2.76 -3.86
N GLU A 25 1.46 -1.85 -3.62
CA GLU A 25 2.78 -2.21 -3.10
C GLU A 25 2.69 -2.78 -1.68
N ASN A 26 1.79 -2.28 -0.84
CA ASN A 26 1.53 -2.88 0.46
C ASN A 26 0.99 -4.31 0.32
N LEU A 27 0.02 -4.55 -0.57
CA LEU A 27 -0.50 -5.89 -0.84
C LEU A 27 0.60 -6.82 -1.37
N ARG A 28 1.44 -6.35 -2.28
CA ARG A 28 2.57 -7.13 -2.80
C ARG A 28 3.52 -7.58 -1.69
N ARG A 29 3.89 -6.66 -0.78
CA ARG A 29 4.79 -6.97 0.35
C ARG A 29 4.18 -7.96 1.33
N VAL A 30 2.89 -7.78 1.67
CA VAL A 30 2.20 -8.70 2.57
C VAL A 30 2.06 -10.07 1.91
N ALA A 31 1.68 -10.15 0.64
CA ALA A 31 1.57 -11.41 -0.09
C ALA A 31 2.90 -12.17 -0.15
N ALA A 32 4.01 -11.47 -0.43
CA ALA A 32 5.34 -12.08 -0.45
C ALA A 32 5.71 -12.69 0.92
N ARG A 33 5.42 -11.99 2.02
CA ARG A 33 5.64 -12.51 3.38
C ARG A 33 4.76 -13.72 3.69
N VAL A 34 3.48 -13.67 3.35
CA VAL A 34 2.54 -14.78 3.55
C VAL A 34 2.99 -16.02 2.78
N MET A 35 3.47 -15.85 1.54
CA MET A 35 4.02 -16.95 0.74
C MET A 35 5.29 -17.53 1.34
N ALA A 36 6.23 -16.70 1.80
CA ALA A 36 7.45 -17.17 2.45
C ALA A 36 7.13 -17.95 3.74
N ASN A 37 6.26 -17.40 4.59
CA ASN A 37 5.81 -18.08 5.81
C ASN A 37 5.05 -19.37 5.49
N GLY A 38 4.32 -19.43 4.37
CA GLY A 38 3.66 -20.65 3.87
C GLY A 38 4.66 -21.75 3.56
N ALA A 39 5.72 -21.44 2.81
CA ALA A 39 6.79 -22.39 2.49
C ALA A 39 7.49 -22.91 3.75
N ASP A 40 7.74 -22.05 4.75
CA ASP A 40 8.32 -22.45 6.03
C ASP A 40 7.40 -23.40 6.81
N ARG A 41 6.07 -23.16 6.80
CA ARG A 41 5.09 -24.06 7.41
C ARG A 41 5.01 -25.40 6.70
N ASP A 42 5.06 -25.41 5.36
CA ASP A 42 5.06 -26.65 4.59
C ASP A 42 6.27 -27.51 4.92
N LEU A 43 7.44 -26.88 5.06
CA LEU A 43 8.66 -27.55 5.50
C LEU A 43 8.51 -28.10 6.94
N ALA A 44 7.95 -27.33 7.87
CA ALA A 44 7.69 -27.75 9.24
C ALA A 44 6.69 -28.93 9.28
N ASN A 45 5.65 -28.92 8.44
CA ASN A 45 4.69 -30.03 8.32
C ASN A 45 5.38 -31.30 7.83
N GLY A 46 6.25 -31.21 6.82
CA GLY A 46 7.02 -32.37 6.34
C GLY A 46 7.88 -33.01 7.42
N TRP A 47 8.58 -32.18 8.22
CA TRP A 47 9.34 -32.69 9.36
C TRP A 47 8.47 -33.26 10.46
N ALA A 48 7.33 -32.64 10.79
CA ALA A 48 6.40 -33.12 11.79
C ALA A 48 5.81 -34.49 11.39
N ASP A 49 5.44 -34.67 10.13
CA ASP A 49 4.93 -35.93 9.60
C ASP A 49 5.99 -37.04 9.72
N THR A 50 7.23 -36.76 9.29
CA THR A 50 8.35 -37.72 9.39
C THR A 50 8.64 -38.12 10.83
N LEU A 51 8.63 -37.16 11.76
CA LEU A 51 8.87 -37.40 13.19
C LEU A 51 7.73 -38.23 13.79
N SER A 52 6.46 -37.93 13.46
CA SER A 52 5.29 -38.63 13.97
C SER A 52 5.25 -40.07 13.46
N GLU A 53 5.43 -40.28 12.16
CA GLU A 53 5.47 -41.65 11.57
C GLU A 53 6.62 -42.47 12.13
N THR A 54 7.78 -41.86 12.37
CA THR A 54 8.93 -42.58 12.96
C THR A 54 8.65 -42.93 14.42
N ALA A 55 8.03 -42.03 15.17
CA ALA A 55 7.68 -42.28 16.58
C ALA A 55 6.70 -43.40 16.74
N GLU A 56 5.74 -43.56 15.80
CA GLU A 56 4.78 -44.66 15.79
C GLU A 56 5.40 -46.03 15.43
N ARG A 57 6.40 -46.02 14.52
CA ARG A 57 7.08 -47.24 14.08
C ARG A 57 8.17 -47.69 15.06
N ASP A 58 9.06 -46.78 15.45
CA ASP A 58 10.19 -47.02 16.37
C ASP A 58 10.57 -45.74 17.07
N ALA A 59 10.16 -45.58 18.30
CA ALA A 59 10.45 -44.44 19.16
C ALA A 59 11.95 -44.14 19.31
N LYS A 60 12.82 -45.15 19.20
CA LYS A 60 14.29 -44.95 19.33
C LYS A 60 14.88 -44.30 18.09
N SER A 61 14.27 -44.48 16.93
CA SER A 61 14.75 -43.91 15.68
C SER A 61 14.42 -42.43 15.52
N VAL A 62 13.58 -41.84 16.37
CA VAL A 62 13.25 -40.39 16.36
C VAL A 62 14.50 -39.53 16.50
N VAL A 63 15.49 -39.99 17.30
CA VAL A 63 16.77 -39.26 17.46
C VAL A 63 17.52 -39.12 16.12
N LEU A 64 17.42 -40.11 15.25
CA LEU A 64 18.06 -40.05 13.93
C LEU A 64 17.37 -39.01 13.02
N VAL A 65 16.04 -38.93 13.06
CA VAL A 65 15.29 -37.92 12.31
C VAL A 65 15.61 -36.50 12.82
N VAL A 66 15.75 -36.32 14.15
CA VAL A 66 16.20 -35.04 14.73
C VAL A 66 17.59 -34.66 14.24
N ALA A 67 18.53 -35.65 14.18
CA ALA A 67 19.85 -35.43 13.66
C ALA A 67 19.86 -35.09 12.15
N ASP A 68 18.95 -35.68 11.38
CA ASP A 68 18.77 -35.37 9.95
C ASP A 68 18.20 -33.97 9.77
N MET A 69 17.20 -33.59 10.57
CA MET A 69 16.63 -32.24 10.58
C MET A 69 17.72 -31.22 10.96
N ALA A 70 18.54 -31.49 11.99
CA ALA A 70 19.62 -30.61 12.37
C ALA A 70 20.66 -30.43 11.26
N ARG A 71 20.98 -31.49 10.51
CA ARG A 71 21.92 -31.42 9.38
C ARG A 71 21.34 -30.67 8.16
N SER A 72 20.03 -30.67 7.99
CA SER A 72 19.38 -29.95 6.92
C SER A 72 19.34 -28.43 7.14
N ASP A 73 19.70 -27.97 8.32
CA ASP A 73 19.73 -26.55 8.74
C ASP A 73 18.42 -25.82 8.37
N PRO A 74 17.28 -26.26 8.92
CA PRO A 74 15.99 -25.68 8.55
C PRO A 74 15.91 -24.22 9.03
N PRO A 75 15.14 -23.37 8.33
CA PRO A 75 14.97 -22.00 8.74
C PRO A 75 14.26 -21.93 10.10
N MET A 76 14.92 -21.41 11.11
CA MET A 76 14.33 -21.20 12.45
C MET A 76 13.46 -19.94 12.49
N THR A 77 12.65 -19.74 11.45
CA THR A 77 11.70 -18.65 11.39
C THR A 77 10.55 -18.85 12.37
N THR A 78 9.90 -17.76 12.72
CA THR A 78 8.72 -17.78 13.60
C THR A 78 7.63 -18.72 13.06
N ALA A 79 7.40 -18.71 11.74
CA ALA A 79 6.39 -19.55 11.09
C ALA A 79 6.76 -21.05 11.16
N PHE A 80 8.02 -21.40 10.90
CA PHE A 80 8.50 -22.79 10.99
C PHE A 80 8.40 -23.33 12.42
N VAL A 81 8.96 -22.60 13.40
CA VAL A 81 8.96 -23.02 14.81
C VAL A 81 7.54 -23.16 15.36
N ALA A 82 6.67 -22.18 15.08
CA ALA A 82 5.29 -22.21 15.55
C ALA A 82 4.50 -23.38 14.98
N GLU A 83 4.64 -23.67 13.67
CA GLU A 83 3.94 -24.77 13.01
C GLU A 83 4.46 -26.12 13.48
N LEU A 84 5.78 -26.30 13.58
CA LEU A 84 6.38 -27.53 14.07
C LEU A 84 5.96 -27.82 15.52
N ALA A 85 6.02 -26.81 16.39
CA ALA A 85 5.57 -26.95 17.78
C ALA A 85 4.08 -27.31 17.86
N ARG A 86 3.22 -26.63 17.09
CA ARG A 86 1.79 -26.91 17.04
C ARG A 86 1.47 -28.35 16.62
N ARG A 87 2.22 -28.89 15.65
CA ARG A 87 2.05 -30.25 15.13
C ARG A 87 2.56 -31.31 16.10
N LEU A 88 3.61 -31.01 16.84
CA LEU A 88 4.20 -31.98 17.78
C LEU A 88 3.57 -31.94 19.18
N GLN A 89 2.89 -30.85 19.54
CA GLN A 89 2.15 -30.74 20.80
C GLN A 89 0.98 -31.71 20.85
N GLY A 90 0.84 -32.43 21.96
CA GLY A 90 -0.27 -33.38 22.17
C GLY A 90 0.00 -34.81 21.66
N HIS A 91 1.15 -35.07 21.06
CA HIS A 91 1.60 -36.42 20.68
C HIS A 91 2.41 -37.08 21.81
N SER A 92 2.78 -38.35 21.63
CA SER A 92 3.48 -39.16 22.65
C SER A 92 4.70 -38.50 23.27
N SER A 93 5.06 -38.90 24.48
CA SER A 93 6.27 -38.43 25.20
C SER A 93 7.57 -38.55 24.39
N THR A 94 7.57 -39.39 23.36
CA THR A 94 8.71 -39.59 22.44
C THR A 94 9.01 -38.34 21.60
N LEU A 95 8.02 -37.47 21.34
CA LEU A 95 8.17 -36.25 20.56
C LEU A 95 8.57 -35.02 21.39
N THR A 96 8.85 -35.21 22.70
CA THR A 96 9.46 -34.15 23.52
C THR A 96 10.93 -33.87 23.14
N GLN A 97 11.64 -34.84 22.58
CA GLN A 97 13.04 -34.67 22.16
C GLN A 97 13.20 -33.63 21.01
N PRO A 98 12.42 -33.68 19.92
CA PRO A 98 12.46 -32.65 18.89
C PRO A 98 12.19 -31.25 19.44
N LEU A 99 11.23 -31.11 20.33
CA LEU A 99 10.91 -29.82 20.98
C LEU A 99 12.07 -29.32 21.85
N ALA A 100 12.68 -30.21 22.66
CA ALA A 100 13.83 -29.86 23.48
C ALA A 100 15.05 -29.44 22.63
N TRP A 101 15.25 -30.08 21.47
CA TRP A 101 16.28 -29.64 20.52
C TRP A 101 16.01 -28.24 19.97
N ILE A 102 14.76 -27.95 19.59
CA ILE A 102 14.38 -26.59 19.15
C ILE A 102 14.59 -25.57 20.26
N GLU A 103 14.16 -25.87 21.49
CA GLU A 103 14.40 -25.01 22.66
C GLU A 103 15.89 -24.73 22.87
N GLN A 104 16.73 -25.74 22.69
CA GLN A 104 18.19 -25.57 22.80
C GLN A 104 18.72 -24.63 21.72
N LEU A 105 18.29 -24.78 20.45
CA LEU A 105 18.70 -23.87 19.39
C LEU A 105 18.17 -22.43 19.61
N LEU A 106 16.97 -22.31 20.12
CA LEU A 106 16.35 -21.00 20.40
C LEU A 106 16.96 -20.35 21.67
N SER A 107 17.63 -21.11 22.56
CA SER A 107 18.25 -20.57 23.76
C SER A 107 19.30 -19.50 23.46
N GLU A 108 19.95 -19.58 22.30
CA GLU A 108 20.91 -18.57 21.83
C GLU A 108 20.21 -17.28 21.36
N SER A 109 18.96 -17.35 20.92
CA SER A 109 18.17 -16.22 20.42
C SER A 109 17.28 -15.52 21.46
N SER A 110 17.29 -16.01 22.72
CA SER A 110 16.49 -15.48 23.84
C SER A 110 14.96 -15.56 23.62
N LEU A 111 14.47 -16.34 22.66
CA LEU A 111 13.05 -16.52 22.37
C LEU A 111 12.63 -17.96 22.69
N SER A 112 11.53 -18.13 23.42
CA SER A 112 10.91 -19.43 23.66
C SER A 112 10.00 -19.86 22.51
N ILE A 113 9.67 -21.16 22.44
CA ILE A 113 8.69 -21.70 21.49
C ILE A 113 7.34 -20.97 21.62
N GLU A 114 6.86 -20.76 22.84
CA GLU A 114 5.60 -20.06 23.09
C GLU A 114 5.64 -18.65 22.53
N ARG A 115 6.78 -17.98 22.65
CA ARG A 115 6.93 -16.64 22.09
C ARG A 115 6.88 -16.64 20.57
N HIS A 116 7.47 -17.64 19.91
CA HIS A 116 7.35 -17.81 18.45
C HIS A 116 5.90 -18.06 18.02
N VAL A 117 5.18 -18.93 18.72
CA VAL A 117 3.75 -19.19 18.46
C VAL A 117 2.90 -17.92 18.60
N GLN A 118 3.16 -17.14 19.65
CA GLN A 118 2.46 -15.88 19.88
C GLN A 118 2.77 -14.84 18.78
N LEU A 119 4.02 -14.70 18.39
CA LEU A 119 4.45 -13.77 17.35
C LEU A 119 3.88 -14.17 15.98
N ASP A 120 3.86 -15.46 15.65
CA ASP A 120 3.27 -15.95 14.40
C ASP A 120 1.77 -15.66 14.33
N ALA A 121 1.03 -15.94 15.39
CA ALA A 121 -0.40 -15.62 15.46
C ALA A 121 -0.67 -14.12 15.34
N GLN A 122 0.13 -13.29 16.00
CA GLN A 122 0.03 -11.84 15.91
C GLN A 122 0.32 -11.34 14.49
N GLN A 123 1.37 -11.87 13.85
CA GLN A 123 1.74 -11.49 12.49
C GLN A 123 0.67 -11.88 11.46
N GLN A 124 0.08 -13.08 11.60
CA GLN A 124 -1.03 -13.52 10.75
C GLN A 124 -2.24 -12.56 10.87
N ALA A 125 -2.59 -12.17 12.10
CA ALA A 125 -3.69 -11.22 12.32
C ALA A 125 -3.40 -9.84 11.69
N ILE A 126 -2.17 -9.33 11.85
CA ILE A 126 -1.72 -8.07 11.24
C ILE A 126 -1.80 -8.16 9.72
N ASP A 127 -1.35 -9.25 9.11
CA ASP A 127 -1.35 -9.45 7.67
C ASP A 127 -2.78 -9.48 7.12
N GLN A 128 -3.69 -10.19 7.79
CA GLN A 128 -5.11 -10.26 7.41
C GLN A 128 -5.79 -8.89 7.47
N VAL A 129 -5.56 -8.13 8.54
CA VAL A 129 -6.08 -6.76 8.68
C VAL A 129 -5.52 -5.83 7.62
N SER A 130 -4.20 -5.93 7.35
CA SER A 130 -3.53 -5.11 6.34
C SER A 130 -4.08 -5.37 4.93
N ILE A 131 -4.30 -6.64 4.57
CA ILE A 131 -4.91 -7.03 3.29
C ILE A 131 -6.34 -6.49 3.19
N SER A 132 -7.17 -6.72 4.22
CA SER A 132 -8.56 -6.24 4.25
C SER A 132 -8.65 -4.73 4.10
N ASN A 133 -7.82 -3.98 4.84
CA ASN A 133 -7.79 -2.53 4.78
C ASN A 133 -7.33 -2.04 3.40
N SER A 134 -6.30 -2.65 2.83
CA SER A 134 -5.80 -2.26 1.50
C SER A 134 -6.85 -2.49 0.41
N ILE A 135 -7.55 -3.64 0.44
CA ILE A 135 -8.63 -3.94 -0.52
C ILE A 135 -9.80 -2.98 -0.31
N GLY A 136 -10.21 -2.74 0.94
CA GLY A 136 -11.27 -1.79 1.28
C GLY A 136 -10.95 -0.38 0.81
N SER A 137 -9.72 0.08 1.03
CA SER A 137 -9.24 1.39 0.58
C SER A 137 -9.19 1.49 -0.95
N LEU A 138 -8.73 0.44 -1.66
CA LEU A 138 -8.76 0.43 -3.14
C LEU A 138 -10.19 0.54 -3.69
N ARG A 139 -11.15 -0.15 -3.07
CA ARG A 139 -12.58 -0.03 -3.42
C ARG A 139 -13.09 1.38 -3.16
N LEU A 140 -12.80 1.96 -2.00
CA LEU A 140 -13.17 3.33 -1.68
C LEU A 140 -12.60 4.32 -2.70
N LEU A 141 -11.31 4.22 -3.04
CA LEU A 141 -10.67 5.08 -4.04
C LEU A 141 -11.32 4.97 -5.44
N SER A 142 -11.99 3.85 -5.75
CA SER A 142 -12.72 3.69 -7.02
C SER A 142 -14.10 4.34 -7.02
N THR A 143 -14.67 4.67 -5.86
CA THR A 143 -15.98 5.33 -5.74
C THR A 143 -15.89 6.85 -5.65
N ILE A 144 -14.70 7.39 -5.39
CA ILE A 144 -14.48 8.83 -5.28
C ILE A 144 -14.55 9.48 -6.68
N ASP A 145 -15.31 10.54 -6.79
CA ASP A 145 -15.26 11.41 -7.98
C ASP A 145 -14.01 12.31 -7.92
N TRP A 146 -12.96 11.83 -8.58
CA TRP A 146 -11.67 12.54 -8.63
C TRP A 146 -11.71 13.82 -9.43
N ARG A 147 -12.70 13.98 -10.35
CA ARG A 147 -12.89 15.22 -11.10
C ARG A 147 -13.37 16.33 -10.17
N LEU A 148 -14.40 16.05 -9.39
CA LEU A 148 -14.87 16.99 -8.37
C LEU A 148 -13.79 17.29 -7.33
N PHE A 149 -13.01 16.27 -6.93
CA PHE A 149 -11.89 16.46 -6.00
C PHE A 149 -10.86 17.46 -6.54
N VAL A 150 -10.44 17.32 -7.81
CA VAL A 150 -9.47 18.23 -8.45
C VAL A 150 -10.06 19.63 -8.58
N GLU A 151 -11.31 19.77 -9.02
CA GLU A 151 -11.98 21.07 -9.15
C GLU A 151 -12.05 21.82 -7.82
N HIS A 152 -12.44 21.14 -6.74
CA HIS A 152 -12.53 21.76 -5.42
C HIS A 152 -11.19 22.20 -4.82
N LEU A 153 -10.11 21.51 -5.16
CA LEU A 153 -8.79 21.79 -4.61
C LEU A 153 -7.91 22.64 -5.51
N SER A 154 -8.24 22.77 -6.79
CA SER A 154 -7.43 23.53 -7.75
C SER A 154 -7.58 25.04 -7.55
N HIS A 155 -6.48 25.69 -7.15
CA HIS A 155 -6.42 27.16 -7.14
C HIS A 155 -6.65 27.76 -8.51
N VAL A 156 -6.12 27.13 -9.56
CA VAL A 156 -6.32 27.53 -10.96
C VAL A 156 -7.81 27.54 -11.32
N GLU A 157 -8.56 26.51 -10.92
CA GLU A 157 -10.02 26.44 -11.15
C GLU A 157 -10.76 27.63 -10.52
N HIS A 158 -10.40 27.97 -9.26
CA HIS A 158 -11.02 29.07 -8.55
C HIS A 158 -10.73 30.42 -9.25
N ILE A 159 -9.48 30.62 -9.70
CA ILE A 159 -9.10 31.85 -10.40
C ILE A 159 -9.78 31.96 -11.76
N LEU A 160 -9.77 30.87 -12.56
CA LEU A 160 -10.44 30.87 -13.86
C LEU A 160 -11.97 31.05 -13.75
N GLY A 161 -12.55 30.61 -12.60
CA GLY A 161 -13.96 30.86 -12.27
C GLY A 161 -14.34 32.33 -12.10
N GLU A 162 -13.33 33.23 -11.89
CA GLU A 162 -13.54 34.68 -11.83
C GLU A 162 -13.69 35.34 -13.23
N ASP A 163 -13.85 34.53 -14.30
CA ASP A 163 -14.04 34.97 -15.67
C ASP A 163 -15.17 36.03 -15.76
N PRO A 164 -14.88 37.28 -16.21
CA PRO A 164 -15.85 38.38 -16.22
C PRO A 164 -17.03 38.13 -17.15
N ALA A 165 -16.87 37.28 -18.17
CA ALA A 165 -17.95 36.88 -19.07
C ALA A 165 -18.82 35.75 -18.52
N ALA A 166 -18.41 35.13 -17.37
CA ALA A 166 -19.05 33.98 -16.76
C ALA A 166 -19.21 32.74 -17.69
N VAL A 167 -18.44 32.69 -18.78
CA VAL A 167 -18.49 31.60 -19.76
C VAL A 167 -17.77 30.38 -19.22
N TYR A 168 -16.61 30.54 -18.56
CA TYR A 168 -15.83 29.45 -17.99
C TYR A 168 -16.65 28.62 -17.01
N ALA A 169 -17.37 29.26 -16.08
CA ALA A 169 -18.20 28.58 -15.10
C ALA A 169 -19.37 27.79 -15.72
N ALA A 170 -19.83 28.17 -16.91
CA ALA A 170 -20.89 27.47 -17.63
C ALA A 170 -20.39 26.30 -18.49
N MET A 171 -19.09 26.12 -18.64
CA MET A 171 -18.49 25.02 -19.41
C MET A 171 -18.63 23.66 -18.71
N ASP A 172 -18.62 22.60 -19.50
CA ASP A 172 -18.49 21.24 -19.00
C ASP A 172 -17.08 20.98 -18.41
N PHE A 173 -16.95 19.87 -17.70
CA PHE A 173 -15.68 19.50 -17.07
C PHE A 173 -14.53 19.39 -18.09
N ALA A 174 -14.77 18.77 -19.25
CA ALA A 174 -13.71 18.53 -20.24
C ALA A 174 -13.17 19.84 -20.81
N SER A 175 -14.04 20.81 -21.07
CA SER A 175 -13.66 22.14 -21.51
C SER A 175 -12.85 22.88 -20.45
N ARG A 176 -13.33 22.92 -19.19
CA ARG A 176 -12.58 23.55 -18.08
C ARG A 176 -11.24 22.88 -17.85
N ASP A 177 -11.17 21.55 -17.94
CA ASP A 177 -9.94 20.80 -17.78
C ASP A 177 -8.91 21.13 -18.87
N HIS A 178 -9.38 21.34 -20.10
CA HIS A 178 -8.53 21.79 -21.19
C HIS A 178 -7.90 23.17 -20.91
N TYR A 179 -8.66 24.13 -20.40
CA TYR A 179 -8.13 25.44 -20.00
C TYR A 179 -7.10 25.32 -18.87
N ARG A 180 -7.35 24.48 -17.86
CA ARG A 180 -6.39 24.22 -16.80
C ARG A 180 -5.07 23.66 -17.33
N HIS A 181 -5.15 22.73 -18.30
CA HIS A 181 -3.96 22.17 -18.93
C HIS A 181 -3.20 23.19 -19.78
N ILE A 182 -3.88 24.15 -20.42
CA ILE A 182 -3.21 25.26 -21.10
C ILE A 182 -2.43 26.13 -20.09
N VAL A 183 -3.06 26.43 -18.95
CA VAL A 183 -2.37 27.17 -17.87
C VAL A 183 -1.13 26.40 -17.37
N GLU A 184 -1.26 25.08 -17.14
CA GLU A 184 -0.14 24.24 -16.76
C GLU A 184 0.99 24.27 -17.81
N GLN A 185 0.64 24.15 -19.09
CA GLN A 185 1.62 24.18 -20.18
C GLN A 185 2.35 25.52 -20.25
N LEU A 186 1.63 26.63 -20.17
CA LEU A 186 2.22 27.96 -20.17
C LEU A 186 3.12 28.19 -18.96
N ALA A 187 2.70 27.79 -17.76
CA ALA A 187 3.51 27.85 -16.56
C ALA A 187 4.79 27.01 -16.67
N ARG A 188 4.70 25.82 -17.26
CA ARG A 188 5.85 24.92 -17.46
C ARG A 188 6.92 25.50 -18.39
N HIS A 189 6.52 26.33 -19.36
CA HIS A 189 7.42 26.94 -20.33
C HIS A 189 7.75 28.41 -20.04
N SER A 190 7.40 28.91 -18.87
CA SER A 190 7.64 30.28 -18.43
C SER A 190 8.28 30.33 -17.03
N ALA A 191 8.61 31.49 -16.55
CA ALA A 191 9.06 31.72 -15.17
C ALA A 191 7.90 31.92 -14.17
N PHE A 192 6.66 31.82 -14.64
CA PHE A 192 5.46 32.07 -13.83
C PHE A 192 4.90 30.77 -13.26
N SER A 193 4.26 30.85 -12.07
CA SER A 193 3.48 29.75 -11.53
C SER A 193 2.14 29.60 -12.26
N GLU A 194 1.49 28.43 -12.14
CA GLU A 194 0.14 28.19 -12.68
C GLU A 194 -0.86 29.25 -12.20
N GLU A 195 -0.77 29.64 -10.92
CA GLU A 195 -1.61 30.67 -10.33
C GLU A 195 -1.35 32.04 -10.98
N GLN A 196 -0.09 32.42 -11.21
CA GLN A 196 0.25 33.69 -11.86
C GLN A 196 -0.23 33.73 -13.29
N VAL A 197 -0.10 32.63 -14.04
CA VAL A 197 -0.61 32.52 -15.41
C VAL A 197 -2.14 32.67 -15.43
N ALA A 198 -2.85 31.98 -14.54
CA ALA A 198 -4.31 32.07 -14.45
C ALA A 198 -4.76 33.50 -14.08
N ARG A 199 -4.12 34.15 -13.10
CA ARG A 199 -4.41 35.55 -12.73
C ARG A 199 -4.19 36.51 -13.89
N THR A 200 -3.09 36.38 -14.61
CA THR A 200 -2.79 37.22 -15.76
C THR A 200 -3.86 37.04 -16.86
N ALA A 201 -4.32 35.81 -17.08
CA ALA A 201 -5.41 35.54 -18.04
C ALA A 201 -6.71 36.25 -17.63
N ILE A 202 -7.08 36.22 -16.35
CA ILE A 202 -8.26 36.94 -15.84
C ILE A 202 -8.09 38.45 -15.93
N GLU A 203 -6.92 39.00 -15.58
CA GLU A 203 -6.62 40.42 -15.69
C GLU A 203 -6.75 40.92 -17.14
N LEU A 204 -6.26 40.15 -18.12
CA LEU A 204 -6.42 40.44 -19.54
C LEU A 204 -7.88 40.39 -19.98
N ALA A 205 -8.65 39.40 -19.52
CA ALA A 205 -10.10 39.31 -19.82
C ALA A 205 -10.87 40.49 -19.22
N GLN A 206 -10.54 40.92 -17.98
CA GLN A 206 -11.15 42.10 -17.34
C GLN A 206 -10.83 43.39 -18.09
N ALA A 207 -9.59 43.59 -18.53
CA ALA A 207 -9.18 44.71 -19.33
C ALA A 207 -9.89 44.77 -20.68
N ALA A 208 -10.10 43.60 -21.31
CA ALA A 208 -10.83 43.48 -22.57
C ALA A 208 -12.34 43.69 -22.39
N HIS A 209 -12.91 43.31 -21.26
CA HIS A 209 -14.34 43.54 -20.95
C HIS A 209 -14.68 45.05 -20.88
N ALA A 210 -13.72 45.88 -20.53
CA ALA A 210 -13.89 47.37 -20.57
C ALA A 210 -13.93 47.95 -21.98
N GLN A 211 -13.69 47.12 -23.03
CA GLN A 211 -13.71 47.52 -24.43
C GLN A 211 -14.97 46.95 -25.15
N PRO A 212 -15.53 47.61 -26.17
CA PRO A 212 -16.84 47.26 -26.73
C PRO A 212 -16.87 46.02 -27.65
N ARG A 213 -16.11 44.94 -27.35
CA ARG A 213 -16.14 43.68 -28.08
C ARG A 213 -16.56 42.56 -27.12
N GLU A 214 -17.83 42.09 -27.28
CA GLU A 214 -18.43 41.08 -26.40
C GLU A 214 -17.63 39.77 -26.22
N GLN A 215 -16.87 39.36 -27.24
CA GLN A 215 -16.11 38.12 -27.21
C GLN A 215 -14.72 38.25 -26.54
N ALA A 216 -14.21 39.45 -26.40
CA ALA A 216 -12.87 39.69 -25.87
C ALA A 216 -12.76 39.59 -24.33
N ALA A 217 -13.89 39.48 -23.64
CA ALA A 217 -13.96 39.42 -22.18
C ALA A 217 -13.79 37.99 -21.61
N HIS A 218 -13.80 36.96 -22.48
CA HIS A 218 -13.67 35.61 -22.05
C HIS A 218 -12.19 35.23 -21.82
N VAL A 219 -11.89 34.52 -20.72
CA VAL A 219 -10.54 34.13 -20.30
C VAL A 219 -9.77 33.25 -21.32
N GLY A 220 -10.45 32.66 -22.25
CA GLY A 220 -9.86 31.87 -23.34
C GLY A 220 -9.59 32.64 -24.63
N TYR A 221 -9.77 33.96 -24.64
CA TYR A 221 -9.56 34.80 -25.79
C TYR A 221 -8.30 35.62 -25.64
#